data_59dc38dbe4708fbded1ee36d0a387efa
#
_entry.id   59dc38dbe4708fbded1ee36d0a387efa
#
_cell.length_a   1.000
_cell.length_b   1.000
_cell.length_c   1.000
_cell.angle_alpha   90.00
_cell.angle_beta   90.00
_cell.angle_gamma   90.00
#
_symmetry.space_group_name_H-M   'P 1'
#
loop_
_entity.id
_entity.type
_entity.pdbx_description
1 polymer ?
#
loop_
_entity_poly.entity_id
_entity_poly.type
_entity_poly.pdbx_seq_one_letter_code
_entity_poly.pdbx_strand_id
1 'polypeptide(L)'
;MESVRGLRAALVGVSIAAMVAGMAAAQEGSPFAPRLVINGQTVTNFEMEQRMLFLRVLRAPGDLEKEALKALTNDRLGAQAAKDLGIEVTAEDVKKGMEEFAARANLTADQFIEALGQEGVAPETFRDFVANGLLWRQVVRTKFASSVRISDAQIDRALAENAKTPQVQVLLSELVIPAQGDDIAPVLDQARGIKDGAGSEAGFAAAARQYSAAPSAGRGGRLDWMPITNLPPAIVSQVLTLS
;
A
#
# COMPACT_ATOMS: atom_id res chain seq x y z
N MET A 1 70.92 -28.39 19.12
CA MET A 1 69.50 -28.79 19.42
C MET A 1 68.54 -27.65 19.51
N GLU A 2 68.97 -26.39 19.30
CA GLU A 2 68.08 -25.19 19.41
C GLU A 2 67.37 -24.77 18.08
N SER A 3 67.91 -25.17 16.92
CA SER A 3 67.34 -24.75 15.63
C SER A 3 65.97 -25.43 15.24
N VAL A 4 65.67 -26.59 15.83
CA VAL A 4 64.42 -27.34 15.51
C VAL A 4 63.22 -26.85 16.29
N ARG A 5 63.38 -26.16 17.42
CA ARG A 5 62.28 -25.61 18.21
C ARG A 5 61.70 -24.33 17.60
N GLY A 6 62.49 -23.50 16.95
CA GLY A 6 62.04 -22.28 16.29
C GLY A 6 61.18 -22.53 15.06
N LEU A 7 61.46 -23.59 14.30
CA LEU A 7 60.71 -23.90 13.08
C LEU A 7 59.31 -24.46 13.35
N ARG A 8 59.15 -25.18 14.49
CA ARG A 8 57.75 -25.68 14.87
C ARG A 8 56.85 -24.61 15.40
N ALA A 9 57.39 -23.59 16.08
CA ALA A 9 56.58 -22.45 16.57
C ALA A 9 56.11 -21.53 15.43
N ALA A 10 56.93 -21.33 14.39
CA ALA A 10 56.56 -20.51 13.24
C ALA A 10 55.46 -21.17 12.37
N LEU A 11 55.48 -22.51 12.21
CA LEU A 11 54.47 -23.25 11.46
C LEU A 11 53.09 -23.29 12.15
N VAL A 12 53.03 -23.32 13.48
CA VAL A 12 51.77 -23.27 14.24
C VAL A 12 51.16 -21.88 14.18
N GLY A 13 51.96 -20.81 14.22
CA GLY A 13 51.45 -19.43 14.11
C GLY A 13 50.82 -19.11 12.77
N VAL A 14 51.39 -19.59 11.67
CA VAL A 14 50.85 -19.38 10.31
C VAL A 14 49.54 -20.15 10.09
N SER A 15 49.43 -21.37 10.66
CA SER A 15 48.20 -22.17 10.54
C SER A 15 47.01 -21.57 11.29
N ILE A 16 47.24 -20.94 12.46
CA ILE A 16 46.17 -20.27 13.22
C ILE A 16 45.71 -18.99 12.52
N ALA A 17 46.65 -18.21 11.97
CA ALA A 17 46.30 -16.99 11.22
C ALA A 17 45.49 -17.31 9.94
N ALA A 18 45.79 -18.40 9.24
CA ALA A 18 45.03 -18.83 8.06
C ALA A 18 43.60 -19.34 8.41
N MET A 19 43.40 -19.98 9.57
CA MET A 19 42.05 -20.38 10.03
C MET A 19 41.20 -19.21 10.42
N VAL A 20 41.73 -18.16 11.03
CA VAL A 20 40.97 -16.97 11.42
C VAL A 20 40.56 -16.14 10.18
N ALA A 21 41.43 -16.03 9.18
CA ALA A 21 41.10 -15.36 7.91
C ALA A 21 40.06 -16.12 7.10
N GLY A 22 40.03 -17.46 7.13
CA GLY A 22 39.02 -18.28 6.47
C GLY A 22 37.60 -18.15 7.10
N MET A 23 37.52 -17.91 8.40
CA MET A 23 36.23 -17.67 9.08
C MET A 23 35.65 -16.30 8.75
N ALA A 24 36.46 -15.26 8.56
CA ALA A 24 35.98 -13.93 8.19
C ALA A 24 35.40 -13.90 6.77
N ALA A 25 36.01 -14.57 5.81
CA ALA A 25 35.53 -14.63 4.43
C ALA A 25 34.26 -15.48 4.27
N ALA A 26 34.01 -16.46 5.15
CA ALA A 26 32.79 -17.26 5.13
C ALA A 26 31.56 -16.51 5.69
N GLN A 27 31.73 -15.39 6.38
CA GLN A 27 30.63 -14.60 6.96
C GLN A 27 30.04 -13.59 5.98
N GLU A 28 30.77 -13.09 4.99
CA GLU A 28 30.31 -12.09 4.04
C GLU A 28 29.17 -12.61 3.13
N GLY A 29 29.08 -13.90 2.87
CA GLY A 29 28.00 -14.53 2.09
C GLY A 29 26.87 -15.13 2.93
N SER A 30 26.92 -15.05 4.26
CA SER A 30 25.89 -15.61 5.13
C SER A 30 24.62 -14.75 5.10
N PRO A 31 23.42 -15.35 5.02
CA PRO A 31 22.16 -14.62 5.16
C PRO A 31 22.07 -13.78 6.44
N PHE A 32 22.73 -14.23 7.50
CA PHE A 32 22.74 -13.57 8.81
C PHE A 32 23.95 -12.64 9.01
N ALA A 33 24.80 -12.47 7.99
CA ALA A 33 25.87 -11.48 8.05
C ALA A 33 25.29 -10.05 8.14
N PRO A 34 25.95 -9.15 8.90
CA PRO A 34 25.51 -7.77 9.00
C PRO A 34 25.65 -7.06 7.65
N ARG A 35 24.54 -6.51 7.15
CA ARG A 35 24.51 -5.62 5.99
C ARG A 35 24.75 -4.17 6.40
N LEU A 36 24.18 -3.79 7.56
CA LEU A 36 24.25 -2.45 8.12
C LEU A 36 24.13 -2.52 9.64
N VAL A 37 24.81 -1.63 10.36
CA VAL A 37 24.66 -1.46 11.81
C VAL A 37 24.22 -0.03 12.11
N ILE A 38 23.11 0.12 12.83
CA ILE A 38 22.51 1.40 13.18
C ILE A 38 22.42 1.47 14.70
N ASN A 39 23.19 2.36 15.31
CA ASN A 39 23.21 2.52 16.77
C ASN A 39 23.38 1.18 17.54
N GLY A 40 24.24 0.30 17.04
CA GLY A 40 24.48 -1.03 17.62
C GLY A 40 23.42 -2.09 17.27
N GLN A 41 22.38 -1.75 16.52
CA GLN A 41 21.40 -2.70 16.02
C GLN A 41 21.74 -3.13 14.59
N THR A 42 21.83 -4.43 14.37
CA THR A 42 22.20 -4.98 13.08
C THR A 42 20.99 -5.14 12.17
N VAL A 43 21.15 -4.81 10.90
CA VAL A 43 20.31 -5.27 9.79
C VAL A 43 21.10 -6.32 9.02
N THR A 44 20.55 -7.51 8.87
CA THR A 44 21.19 -8.65 8.19
C THR A 44 20.90 -8.66 6.68
N ASN A 45 21.69 -9.43 5.93
CA ASN A 45 21.40 -9.69 4.52
C ASN A 45 20.04 -10.34 4.32
N PHE A 46 19.64 -11.27 5.20
CA PHE A 46 18.33 -11.91 5.18
C PHE A 46 17.18 -10.88 5.33
N GLU A 47 17.24 -10.01 6.34
CA GLU A 47 16.23 -8.97 6.53
C GLU A 47 16.13 -8.04 5.31
N MET A 48 17.27 -7.73 4.70
CA MET A 48 17.33 -6.90 3.50
C MET A 48 16.63 -7.58 2.33
N GLU A 49 16.96 -8.84 2.05
CA GLU A 49 16.34 -9.63 0.99
C GLU A 49 14.83 -9.80 1.22
N GLN A 50 14.43 -10.18 2.42
CA GLN A 50 13.05 -10.37 2.80
C GLN A 50 12.23 -9.06 2.67
N ARG A 51 12.81 -7.93 3.05
CA ARG A 51 12.15 -6.63 2.86
C ARG A 51 12.00 -6.27 1.39
N MET A 52 12.98 -6.55 0.55
CA MET A 52 12.90 -6.36 -0.90
C MET A 52 11.81 -7.23 -1.54
N LEU A 53 11.73 -8.52 -1.16
CA LEU A 53 10.65 -9.42 -1.61
C LEU A 53 9.28 -8.89 -1.19
N PHE A 54 9.13 -8.50 0.06
CA PHE A 54 7.89 -7.94 0.59
C PHE A 54 7.46 -6.67 -0.17
N LEU A 55 8.38 -5.73 -0.40
CA LEU A 55 8.13 -4.52 -1.17
C LEU A 55 7.73 -4.82 -2.62
N ARG A 56 8.31 -5.87 -3.22
CA ARG A 56 7.94 -6.34 -4.57
C ARG A 56 6.51 -6.84 -4.62
N VAL A 57 6.09 -7.66 -3.66
CA VAL A 57 4.70 -8.15 -3.55
C VAL A 57 3.72 -6.99 -3.40
N LEU A 58 4.09 -5.98 -2.59
CA LEU A 58 3.29 -4.77 -2.42
C LEU A 58 3.34 -3.80 -3.62
N ARG A 59 4.11 -4.13 -4.67
CA ARG A 59 4.31 -3.27 -5.85
C ARG A 59 4.81 -1.87 -5.50
N ALA A 60 5.71 -1.79 -4.51
CA ALA A 60 6.29 -0.53 -4.10
C ALA A 60 7.06 0.11 -5.28
N PRO A 61 6.88 1.42 -5.53
CA PRO A 61 7.58 2.12 -6.61
C PRO A 61 9.05 2.35 -6.25
N GLY A 62 9.90 2.51 -7.28
CA GLY A 62 11.30 2.91 -7.13
C GLY A 62 12.27 1.74 -7.04
N ASP A 63 13.48 2.04 -6.54
CA ASP A 63 14.55 1.09 -6.35
C ASP A 63 14.31 0.30 -5.04
N LEU A 64 13.97 -0.97 -5.17
CA LEU A 64 13.58 -1.81 -4.03
C LEU A 64 14.72 -1.97 -2.99
N GLU A 65 15.98 -1.97 -3.41
CA GLU A 65 17.12 -2.07 -2.49
C GLU A 65 17.22 -0.81 -1.63
N LYS A 66 17.12 0.37 -2.26
CA LYS A 66 17.15 1.65 -1.54
C LYS A 66 15.95 1.81 -0.61
N GLU A 67 14.77 1.44 -1.06
CA GLU A 67 13.56 1.53 -0.23
C GLU A 67 13.59 0.52 0.93
N ALA A 68 14.09 -0.70 0.72
CA ALA A 68 14.28 -1.67 1.79
C ALA A 68 15.30 -1.20 2.84
N LEU A 69 16.44 -0.67 2.38
CA LEU A 69 17.48 -0.13 3.27
C LEU A 69 16.94 1.03 4.12
N LYS A 70 16.24 1.96 3.49
CA LYS A 70 15.59 3.10 4.16
C LYS A 70 14.54 2.63 5.16
N ALA A 71 13.68 1.68 4.78
CA ALA A 71 12.64 1.14 5.65
C ALA A 71 13.24 0.46 6.88
N LEU A 72 14.21 -0.44 6.71
CA LEU A 72 14.87 -1.14 7.82
C LEU A 72 15.66 -0.18 8.72
N THR A 73 16.27 0.87 8.14
CA THR A 73 16.92 1.92 8.93
C THR A 73 15.89 2.65 9.80
N ASN A 74 14.77 3.04 9.24
CA ASN A 74 13.69 3.71 9.97
C ASN A 74 13.07 2.79 11.03
N ASP A 75 12.95 1.50 10.76
CA ASP A 75 12.45 0.52 11.72
C ASP A 75 13.36 0.44 12.96
N ARG A 76 14.70 0.42 12.77
CA ARG A 76 15.66 0.41 13.89
C ARG A 76 15.62 1.71 14.68
N LEU A 77 15.58 2.86 14.01
CA LEU A 77 15.48 4.17 14.67
C LEU A 77 14.14 4.34 15.41
N GLY A 78 13.04 3.88 14.80
CA GLY A 78 11.71 3.90 15.39
C GLY A 78 11.61 3.01 16.64
N ALA A 79 12.17 1.80 16.58
CA ALA A 79 12.22 0.88 17.70
C ALA A 79 13.08 1.45 18.86
N GLN A 80 14.19 2.09 18.55
CA GLN A 80 14.99 2.78 19.56
C GLN A 80 14.21 3.91 20.22
N ALA A 81 13.59 4.78 19.42
CA ALA A 81 12.77 5.87 19.94
C ALA A 81 11.59 5.38 20.79
N ALA A 82 10.97 4.27 20.44
CA ALA A 82 9.94 3.63 21.25
C ALA A 82 10.48 3.15 22.60
N LYS A 83 11.63 2.47 22.59
CA LYS A 83 12.31 2.00 23.80
C LYS A 83 12.65 3.16 24.74
N ASP A 84 13.20 4.26 24.21
CA ASP A 84 13.57 5.45 24.97
C ASP A 84 12.35 6.12 25.62
N LEU A 85 11.15 5.93 25.05
CA LEU A 85 9.88 6.44 25.57
C LEU A 85 9.10 5.40 26.42
N GLY A 86 9.64 4.18 26.61
CA GLY A 86 8.95 3.11 27.32
C GLY A 86 7.69 2.61 26.58
N ILE A 87 7.67 2.74 25.24
CA ILE A 87 6.55 2.31 24.40
C ILE A 87 6.78 0.87 23.96
N GLU A 88 5.78 0.03 24.23
CA GLU A 88 5.77 -1.37 23.81
C GLU A 88 4.48 -1.67 23.04
N VAL A 89 4.53 -2.66 22.15
CA VAL A 89 3.38 -3.20 21.40
C VAL A 89 3.20 -4.65 21.82
N THR A 90 1.99 -5.01 22.17
CA THR A 90 1.69 -6.39 22.57
C THR A 90 1.56 -7.31 21.35
N ALA A 91 1.72 -8.63 21.55
CA ALA A 91 1.49 -9.60 20.48
C ALA A 91 0.04 -9.53 19.93
N GLU A 92 -0.93 -9.18 20.79
CA GLU A 92 -2.33 -9.01 20.41
C GLU A 92 -2.52 -7.78 19.50
N ASP A 93 -1.86 -6.65 19.83
CA ASP A 93 -1.88 -5.46 18.97
C ASP A 93 -1.29 -5.76 17.58
N VAL A 94 -0.19 -6.52 17.54
CA VAL A 94 0.45 -6.92 16.27
C VAL A 94 -0.49 -7.81 15.47
N LYS A 95 -1.11 -8.81 16.08
CA LYS A 95 -2.07 -9.69 15.43
C LYS A 95 -3.22 -8.89 14.82
N LYS A 96 -3.84 -8.01 15.62
CA LYS A 96 -4.90 -7.13 15.15
C LYS A 96 -4.43 -6.23 14.00
N GLY A 97 -3.22 -5.67 14.09
CA GLY A 97 -2.64 -4.86 13.02
C GLY A 97 -2.42 -5.65 11.73
N MET A 98 -2.04 -6.94 11.81
CA MET A 98 -1.92 -7.84 10.66
C MET A 98 -3.28 -8.13 10.03
N GLU A 99 -4.33 -8.37 10.84
CA GLU A 99 -5.70 -8.55 10.37
C GLU A 99 -6.21 -7.29 9.65
N GLU A 100 -6.03 -6.11 10.23
CA GLU A 100 -6.40 -4.82 9.63
C GLU A 100 -5.66 -4.54 8.32
N PHE A 101 -4.40 -4.97 8.23
CA PHE A 101 -3.60 -4.82 7.00
C PHE A 101 -4.12 -5.74 5.89
N ALA A 102 -4.30 -7.03 6.18
CA ALA A 102 -4.76 -8.04 5.25
C ALA A 102 -6.19 -7.75 4.72
N ALA A 103 -7.06 -7.20 5.59
CA ALA A 103 -8.43 -6.82 5.23
C ALA A 103 -8.49 -5.78 4.09
N ARG A 104 -7.46 -4.95 3.90
CA ARG A 104 -7.38 -4.01 2.76
C ARG A 104 -7.26 -4.71 1.41
N ALA A 105 -6.76 -5.94 1.40
CA ALA A 105 -6.71 -6.82 0.24
C ALA A 105 -7.89 -7.82 0.20
N ASN A 106 -8.89 -7.67 1.07
CA ASN A 106 -10.00 -8.60 1.28
C ASN A 106 -9.55 -10.03 1.66
N LEU A 107 -8.46 -10.13 2.44
CA LEU A 107 -7.89 -11.38 2.93
C LEU A 107 -7.92 -11.41 4.46
N THR A 108 -7.91 -12.63 5.04
CA THR A 108 -7.54 -12.81 6.44
C THR A 108 -6.02 -12.69 6.62
N ALA A 109 -5.54 -12.49 7.85
CA ALA A 109 -4.09 -12.45 8.12
C ALA A 109 -3.39 -13.74 7.66
N ASP A 110 -3.99 -14.90 7.92
CA ASP A 110 -3.42 -16.21 7.53
C ASP A 110 -3.36 -16.37 6.01
N GLN A 111 -4.42 -16.00 5.28
CA GLN A 111 -4.43 -16.01 3.81
C GLN A 111 -3.37 -15.07 3.23
N PHE A 112 -3.17 -13.91 3.86
CA PHE A 112 -2.15 -12.96 3.41
C PHE A 112 -0.75 -13.49 3.66
N ILE A 113 -0.49 -14.12 4.83
CA ILE A 113 0.78 -14.80 5.13
C ILE A 113 1.05 -15.93 4.15
N GLU A 114 0.05 -16.75 3.83
CA GLU A 114 0.19 -17.82 2.85
C GLU A 114 0.57 -17.27 1.46
N ALA A 115 -0.13 -16.23 1.00
CA ALA A 115 0.18 -15.57 -0.27
C ALA A 115 1.60 -14.98 -0.29
N LEU A 116 2.05 -14.37 0.81
CA LEU A 116 3.42 -13.90 0.97
C LEU A 116 4.42 -15.04 0.92
N GLY A 117 4.11 -16.18 1.56
CA GLY A 117 4.97 -17.38 1.56
C GLY A 117 5.16 -17.96 0.17
N GLN A 118 4.15 -17.93 -0.70
CA GLN A 118 4.26 -18.35 -2.10
C GLN A 118 5.24 -17.50 -2.90
N GLU A 119 5.42 -16.24 -2.50
CA GLU A 119 6.40 -15.31 -3.09
C GLU A 119 7.76 -15.32 -2.35
N GLY A 120 7.97 -16.26 -1.42
CA GLY A 120 9.22 -16.41 -0.68
C GLY A 120 9.41 -15.44 0.49
N VAL A 121 8.37 -14.74 0.92
CA VAL A 121 8.43 -13.84 2.08
C VAL A 121 8.13 -14.61 3.35
N ALA A 122 9.05 -14.56 4.31
CA ALA A 122 8.87 -15.19 5.62
C ALA A 122 7.79 -14.48 6.45
N PRO A 123 6.97 -15.23 7.22
CA PRO A 123 5.90 -14.68 8.05
C PRO A 123 6.37 -13.59 9.02
N GLU A 124 7.59 -13.74 9.55
CA GLU A 124 8.21 -12.79 10.47
C GLU A 124 8.39 -11.42 9.83
N THR A 125 8.70 -11.37 8.53
CA THR A 125 8.88 -10.11 7.78
C THR A 125 7.63 -9.26 7.82
N PHE A 126 6.46 -9.88 7.63
CA PHE A 126 5.19 -9.17 7.70
C PHE A 126 4.84 -8.78 9.15
N ARG A 127 5.02 -9.69 10.09
CA ARG A 127 4.80 -9.41 11.51
C ARG A 127 5.64 -8.23 11.99
N ASP A 128 6.94 -8.23 11.67
CA ASP A 128 7.88 -7.20 12.11
C ASP A 128 7.61 -5.85 11.43
N PHE A 129 7.20 -5.88 10.17
CA PHE A 129 6.72 -4.68 9.47
C PHE A 129 5.52 -4.04 10.20
N VAL A 130 4.53 -4.84 10.57
CA VAL A 130 3.35 -4.35 11.30
C VAL A 130 3.74 -3.85 12.69
N ALA A 131 4.55 -4.61 13.43
CA ALA A 131 5.01 -4.23 14.76
C ALA A 131 5.77 -2.89 14.76
N ASN A 132 6.73 -2.71 13.85
CA ASN A 132 7.48 -1.45 13.71
C ASN A 132 6.56 -0.28 13.31
N GLY A 133 5.58 -0.53 12.43
CA GLY A 133 4.59 0.47 12.07
C GLY A 133 3.70 0.90 13.24
N LEU A 134 3.34 -0.03 14.13
CA LEU A 134 2.59 0.25 15.35
C LEU A 134 3.44 1.06 16.35
N LEU A 135 4.68 0.64 16.60
CA LEU A 135 5.63 1.35 17.46
C LEU A 135 5.81 2.80 17.00
N TRP A 136 6.09 3.00 15.71
CA TRP A 136 6.30 4.33 15.16
C TRP A 136 5.06 5.24 15.32
N ARG A 137 3.86 4.72 15.07
CA ARG A 137 2.62 5.47 15.29
C ARG A 137 2.45 5.92 16.75
N GLN A 138 2.81 5.05 17.69
CA GLN A 138 2.76 5.41 19.11
C GLN A 138 3.82 6.43 19.49
N VAL A 139 5.06 6.32 18.98
CA VAL A 139 6.13 7.32 19.16
C VAL A 139 5.68 8.68 18.67
N VAL A 140 5.16 8.77 17.45
CA VAL A 140 4.66 10.02 16.88
C VAL A 140 3.53 10.61 17.73
N ARG A 141 2.57 9.78 18.14
CA ARG A 141 1.47 10.21 19.00
C ARG A 141 1.99 10.76 20.33
N THR A 142 2.88 10.03 20.99
CA THR A 142 3.42 10.42 22.29
C THR A 142 4.24 11.71 22.21
N LYS A 143 5.07 11.87 21.18
CA LYS A 143 5.93 13.06 21.03
C LYS A 143 5.18 14.29 20.56
N PHE A 144 4.19 14.15 19.71
CA PHE A 144 3.62 15.28 18.96
C PHE A 144 2.15 15.57 19.26
N ALA A 145 1.41 14.69 19.96
CA ALA A 145 -0.01 14.92 20.25
C ALA A 145 -0.27 16.23 21.00
N SER A 146 0.61 16.60 21.94
CA SER A 146 0.49 17.84 22.69
C SER A 146 0.82 19.10 21.89
N SER A 147 1.58 18.97 20.81
CA SER A 147 1.98 20.09 19.93
C SER A 147 0.96 20.35 18.81
N VAL A 148 0.12 19.37 18.49
CA VAL A 148 -0.93 19.51 17.49
C VAL A 148 -2.20 19.98 18.17
N ARG A 149 -2.39 21.29 18.26
CA ARG A 149 -3.63 21.92 18.74
C ARG A 149 -4.37 22.47 17.55
N ILE A 150 -5.44 21.82 17.18
CA ILE A 150 -6.38 22.34 16.17
C ILE A 150 -7.37 23.21 16.94
N SER A 151 -7.38 24.51 16.68
CA SER A 151 -8.34 25.43 17.28
C SER A 151 -9.69 25.36 16.56
N ASP A 152 -10.77 25.69 17.29
CA ASP A 152 -12.13 25.76 16.70
C ASP A 152 -12.14 26.66 15.47
N ALA A 153 -11.43 27.79 15.52
CA ALA A 153 -11.29 28.70 14.39
C ALA A 153 -10.62 28.07 13.14
N GLN A 154 -9.70 27.10 13.32
CA GLN A 154 -9.11 26.35 12.20
C GLN A 154 -10.11 25.33 11.64
N ILE A 155 -10.89 24.69 12.51
CA ILE A 155 -11.98 23.78 12.10
C ILE A 155 -13.04 24.58 11.32
N ASP A 156 -13.49 25.69 11.86
CA ASP A 156 -14.49 26.54 11.21
C ASP A 156 -14.00 27.06 9.84
N ARG A 157 -12.73 27.44 9.75
CA ARG A 157 -12.12 27.86 8.47
C ARG A 157 -12.09 26.73 7.47
N ALA A 158 -11.67 25.53 7.86
CA ALA A 158 -11.64 24.35 6.98
C ALA A 158 -13.06 23.94 6.52
N LEU A 159 -14.03 24.01 7.43
CA LEU A 159 -15.44 23.77 7.09
C LEU A 159 -15.96 24.84 6.12
N ALA A 160 -15.65 26.11 6.36
CA ALA A 160 -16.05 27.21 5.49
C ALA A 160 -15.40 27.16 4.11
N GLU A 161 -14.15 26.72 4.01
CA GLU A 161 -13.43 26.51 2.75
C GLU A 161 -14.04 25.34 1.96
N ASN A 162 -14.35 24.22 2.62
CA ASN A 162 -15.04 23.09 2.01
C ASN A 162 -16.49 23.43 1.60
N ALA A 163 -17.18 24.25 2.38
CA ALA A 163 -18.53 24.71 2.05
C ALA A 163 -18.54 25.72 0.89
N LYS A 164 -17.46 26.46 0.66
CA LYS A 164 -17.32 27.42 -0.44
C LYS A 164 -17.04 26.76 -1.78
N THR A 165 -16.62 25.51 -1.81
CA THR A 165 -16.52 24.74 -3.06
C THR A 165 -17.92 24.16 -3.33
N PRO A 166 -18.74 24.80 -4.18
CA PRO A 166 -20.06 24.24 -4.50
C PRO A 166 -19.82 22.89 -5.15
N GLN A 167 -20.06 21.83 -4.40
CA GLN A 167 -20.07 20.49 -4.96
C GLN A 167 -21.35 20.38 -5.78
N VAL A 168 -21.27 20.75 -7.05
CA VAL A 168 -22.34 20.48 -8.00
C VAL A 168 -22.55 18.98 -8.02
N GLN A 169 -23.70 18.57 -7.51
CA GLN A 169 -24.15 17.18 -7.64
C GLN A 169 -25.08 17.07 -8.83
N VAL A 170 -24.97 15.98 -9.53
CA VAL A 170 -25.79 15.67 -10.69
C VAL A 170 -26.54 14.37 -10.48
N LEU A 171 -27.76 14.34 -10.94
CA LEU A 171 -28.59 13.14 -11.02
C LEU A 171 -28.74 12.79 -12.50
N LEU A 172 -28.16 11.66 -12.88
CA LEU A 172 -28.13 11.20 -14.26
C LEU A 172 -28.94 9.91 -14.41
N SER A 173 -29.36 9.65 -15.61
CA SER A 173 -29.87 8.35 -16.05
C SER A 173 -28.99 7.84 -17.19
N GLU A 174 -28.71 6.54 -17.21
CA GLU A 174 -27.93 5.88 -18.25
C GLU A 174 -28.76 4.85 -19.01
N LEU A 175 -28.42 4.68 -20.28
CA LEU A 175 -28.90 3.59 -21.09
C LEU A 175 -27.71 3.01 -21.84
N VAL A 176 -27.39 1.73 -21.58
CA VAL A 176 -26.24 1.02 -22.15
C VAL A 176 -26.75 0.00 -23.16
N ILE A 177 -26.36 0.17 -24.42
CA ILE A 177 -26.67 -0.76 -25.48
C ILE A 177 -25.40 -1.56 -25.79
N PRO A 178 -25.40 -2.88 -25.62
CA PRO A 178 -24.21 -3.70 -25.89
C PRO A 178 -23.95 -3.74 -27.40
N ALA A 179 -22.72 -3.40 -27.80
CA ALA A 179 -22.26 -3.63 -29.17
C ALA A 179 -21.65 -5.05 -29.29
N GLN A 180 -22.01 -5.76 -30.32
CA GLN A 180 -21.43 -7.07 -30.66
C GLN A 180 -20.59 -6.93 -31.92
N GLY A 181 -19.29 -7.22 -31.83
CA GLY A 181 -18.35 -7.09 -32.94
C GLY A 181 -17.84 -5.68 -33.18
N ASP A 182 -17.12 -5.48 -34.29
CA ASP A 182 -16.45 -4.22 -34.62
C ASP A 182 -17.36 -3.20 -35.33
N ASP A 183 -18.51 -3.62 -35.83
CA ASP A 183 -19.49 -2.73 -36.46
C ASP A 183 -20.47 -2.16 -35.45
N ILE A 184 -20.20 -0.92 -35.02
CA ILE A 184 -21.03 -0.17 -34.07
C ILE A 184 -22.14 0.62 -34.73
N ALA A 185 -22.19 0.72 -36.07
CA ALA A 185 -23.15 1.56 -36.79
C ALA A 185 -24.61 1.25 -36.46
N PRO A 186 -25.07 -0.03 -36.42
CA PRO A 186 -26.44 -0.37 -36.04
C PRO A 186 -26.80 0.06 -34.62
N VAL A 187 -25.84 -0.05 -33.68
CA VAL A 187 -26.03 0.33 -32.29
C VAL A 187 -26.16 1.85 -32.13
N LEU A 188 -25.38 2.61 -32.92
CA LEU A 188 -25.49 4.07 -32.96
C LEU A 188 -26.84 4.54 -33.55
N ASP A 189 -27.33 3.86 -34.57
CA ASP A 189 -28.64 4.19 -35.17
C ASP A 189 -29.79 3.86 -34.18
N GLN A 190 -29.70 2.73 -33.48
CA GLN A 190 -30.62 2.39 -32.40
C GLN A 190 -30.59 3.43 -31.28
N ALA A 191 -29.40 3.86 -30.84
CA ALA A 191 -29.22 4.87 -29.80
C ALA A 191 -29.83 6.21 -30.22
N ARG A 192 -29.67 6.63 -31.49
CA ARG A 192 -30.29 7.82 -32.05
C ARG A 192 -31.81 7.72 -32.04
N GLY A 193 -32.37 6.61 -32.52
CA GLY A 193 -33.83 6.38 -32.51
C GLY A 193 -34.41 6.43 -31.10
N ILE A 194 -33.71 5.86 -30.10
CA ILE A 194 -34.12 5.92 -28.70
C ILE A 194 -34.07 7.38 -28.19
N LYS A 195 -32.98 8.11 -28.47
CA LYS A 195 -32.81 9.51 -28.11
C LYS A 195 -33.97 10.37 -28.64
N ASP A 196 -34.30 10.22 -29.92
CA ASP A 196 -35.32 11.01 -30.60
C ASP A 196 -36.74 10.66 -30.10
N GLY A 197 -36.96 9.39 -29.67
CA GLY A 197 -38.22 8.93 -29.12
C GLY A 197 -38.42 9.18 -27.63
N ALA A 198 -37.34 9.44 -26.88
CA ALA A 198 -37.33 9.57 -25.42
C ALA A 198 -37.45 11.02 -24.93
N GLY A 199 -38.28 11.85 -25.56
CA GLY A 199 -38.41 13.30 -25.30
C GLY A 199 -38.84 13.70 -23.88
N SER A 200 -38.86 12.76 -22.91
CA SER A 200 -39.20 13.02 -21.51
C SER A 200 -38.43 12.04 -20.59
N GLU A 201 -38.34 12.39 -19.31
CA GLU A 201 -37.72 11.48 -18.29
C GLU A 201 -38.46 10.12 -18.25
N ALA A 202 -39.79 10.13 -18.33
CA ALA A 202 -40.61 8.92 -18.35
C ALA A 202 -40.36 8.08 -19.62
N GLY A 203 -40.22 8.72 -20.78
CA GLY A 203 -39.85 8.08 -22.04
C GLY A 203 -38.46 7.46 -22.00
N PHE A 204 -37.51 8.18 -21.47
CA PHE A 204 -36.15 7.65 -21.26
C PHE A 204 -36.15 6.46 -20.30
N ALA A 205 -36.84 6.57 -19.17
CA ALA A 205 -36.96 5.50 -18.19
C ALA A 205 -37.63 4.23 -18.79
N ALA A 206 -38.60 4.36 -19.66
CA ALA A 206 -39.24 3.26 -20.37
C ALA A 206 -38.21 2.60 -21.35
N ALA A 207 -37.53 3.41 -22.13
CA ALA A 207 -36.49 2.93 -23.04
C ALA A 207 -35.33 2.25 -22.30
N ALA A 208 -34.88 2.76 -21.16
CA ALA A 208 -33.85 2.15 -20.34
C ALA A 208 -34.29 0.76 -19.83
N ARG A 209 -35.54 0.60 -19.39
CA ARG A 209 -36.04 -0.72 -18.97
C ARG A 209 -36.13 -1.71 -20.12
N GLN A 210 -36.33 -1.24 -21.33
CA GLN A 210 -36.53 -2.07 -22.50
C GLN A 210 -35.22 -2.45 -23.18
N TYR A 211 -34.25 -1.54 -23.27
CA TYR A 211 -33.07 -1.67 -24.13
C TYR A 211 -31.74 -1.66 -23.39
N SER A 212 -31.71 -1.25 -22.11
CA SER A 212 -30.46 -1.10 -21.37
C SER A 212 -29.95 -2.43 -20.80
N ALA A 213 -28.67 -2.73 -21.03
CA ALA A 213 -27.96 -3.84 -20.37
C ALA A 213 -27.34 -3.43 -19.03
N ALA A 214 -27.49 -2.16 -18.60
CA ALA A 214 -26.95 -1.70 -17.33
C ALA A 214 -27.73 -2.25 -16.12
N PRO A 215 -27.08 -2.44 -14.96
CA PRO A 215 -27.77 -2.83 -13.71
C PRO A 215 -28.86 -1.83 -13.29
N SER A 216 -28.76 -0.58 -13.71
CA SER A 216 -29.73 0.50 -13.48
C SER A 216 -31.01 0.37 -14.31
N ALA A 217 -31.06 -0.51 -15.31
CA ALA A 217 -32.18 -0.66 -16.25
C ALA A 217 -33.55 -0.84 -15.53
N GLY A 218 -33.61 -1.70 -14.51
CA GLY A 218 -34.83 -1.94 -13.71
C GLY A 218 -35.37 -0.69 -13.02
N ARG A 219 -34.51 0.30 -12.69
CA ARG A 219 -34.82 1.58 -12.11
C ARG A 219 -35.01 2.68 -13.17
N GLY A 220 -35.21 2.31 -14.45
CA GLY A 220 -35.34 3.26 -15.56
C GLY A 220 -34.03 3.94 -15.92
N GLY A 221 -32.88 3.29 -15.67
CA GLY A 221 -31.55 3.83 -15.92
C GLY A 221 -31.06 4.81 -14.87
N ARG A 222 -31.85 5.13 -13.83
CA ARG A 222 -31.53 6.17 -12.85
C ARG A 222 -30.32 5.78 -11.99
N LEU A 223 -29.32 6.66 -11.95
CA LEU A 223 -28.16 6.59 -11.07
C LEU A 223 -28.45 7.35 -9.76
N ASP A 224 -27.59 7.15 -8.77
CA ASP A 224 -27.67 7.93 -7.52
C ASP A 224 -27.02 9.32 -7.73
N TRP A 225 -27.35 10.27 -6.84
CA TRP A 225 -26.70 11.57 -6.83
C TRP A 225 -25.19 11.42 -6.71
N MET A 226 -24.44 12.07 -7.59
CA MET A 226 -22.99 12.02 -7.57
C MET A 226 -22.36 13.39 -7.81
N PRO A 227 -21.19 13.67 -7.23
CA PRO A 227 -20.44 14.88 -7.55
C PRO A 227 -20.10 14.93 -9.04
N ILE A 228 -20.25 16.10 -9.66
CA ILE A 228 -19.92 16.30 -11.09
C ILE A 228 -18.46 15.95 -11.40
N THR A 229 -17.56 16.07 -10.40
CA THR A 229 -16.15 15.71 -10.49
C THR A 229 -15.89 14.21 -10.72
N ASN A 230 -16.89 13.37 -10.47
CA ASN A 230 -16.82 11.92 -10.72
C ASN A 230 -17.08 11.56 -12.18
N LEU A 231 -17.50 12.53 -12.98
CA LEU A 231 -17.78 12.32 -14.41
C LEU A 231 -16.53 12.57 -15.27
N PRO A 232 -16.38 11.84 -16.40
CA PRO A 232 -15.36 12.16 -17.39
C PRO A 232 -15.50 13.61 -17.89
N PRO A 233 -14.38 14.31 -18.18
CA PRO A 233 -14.41 15.73 -18.58
C PRO A 233 -15.32 16.02 -19.79
N ALA A 234 -15.41 15.08 -20.75
CA ALA A 234 -16.29 15.20 -21.91
C ALA A 234 -17.77 15.22 -21.54
N ILE A 235 -18.18 14.50 -20.48
CA ILE A 235 -19.56 14.48 -19.99
C ILE A 235 -19.83 15.72 -19.13
N VAL A 236 -18.87 16.14 -18.31
CA VAL A 236 -18.99 17.36 -17.49
C VAL A 236 -19.33 18.56 -18.34
N SER A 237 -18.62 18.78 -19.46
CA SER A 237 -18.86 19.90 -20.35
C SER A 237 -20.27 19.88 -20.98
N GLN A 238 -20.81 18.70 -21.28
CA GLN A 238 -22.17 18.55 -21.79
C GLN A 238 -23.22 18.78 -20.71
N VAL A 239 -23.05 18.20 -19.53
CA VAL A 239 -24.00 18.34 -18.40
C VAL A 239 -24.15 19.79 -17.98
N LEU A 240 -23.05 20.55 -17.94
CA LEU A 240 -23.08 21.98 -17.60
C LEU A 240 -23.78 22.86 -18.65
N THR A 241 -24.01 22.37 -19.87
CA THR A 241 -24.75 23.08 -20.94
C THR A 241 -26.24 22.72 -20.99
N LEU A 242 -26.66 21.69 -20.24
CA LEU A 242 -28.08 21.33 -20.11
C LEU A 242 -28.72 22.28 -19.08
N SER A 243 -29.48 23.22 -19.55
CA SER A 243 -30.27 24.16 -18.75
C SER A 243 -31.73 23.74 -18.71
#